data_9a26193ad7bb666d4ce41ef37dd653e4
#
_entry.id   9a26193ad7bb666d4ce41ef37dd653e4
#
_cell.length_a   1.000
_cell.length_b   1.000
_cell.length_c   1.000
_cell.angle_alpha   90.00
_cell.angle_beta   90.00
_cell.angle_gamma   90.00
#
_symmetry.space_group_name_H-M   'P 1'
#
loop_
_entity.id
_entity.type
_entity.pdbx_description
1 polymer ?
#
loop_
_entity_poly.entity_id
_entity_poly.type
_entity_poly.pdbx_seq_one_letter_code
_entity_poly.pdbx_strand_id
1 'polypeptide(L)'
;MRRVNKTCLLAALAFAGCAHEPAPPPAPPAAPVAFSQSGAAAEARWAEAFGDPALLDLLARARRGSPDLALARARQREAVALLRAADAGDEPALSLGAVQEASRISVANGRFPPGIPRRTDVTAVAAKASWELDVWGREAAKSQAAAADVRAAKFTADQADLALAAEVARLWFAVRGAREQLAFLETEFATRFREMELVERTVAAGLVDSDPLSSAKLAAAQAKVDEGLGRRRVAAAENALRALIGAAPGEPLPLARAPAAMPAFGAGVPSELLLRRPDLAAAAARLDAAVAREGAARADFYPSITLTGQAGWQADPASRIGQGAAGFWSLAPSVDLPLFDAGRREANLEAARARIDGSAAEWTKAVLGAFREVEDALADLRELAQQEELTARVLAAVRERLANAEARLRAGLANESEVTVARRDEALAARTLSLVVWERRQVAVRLAAATGGGWSSK
;
A
#
# COMPACT_ATOMS: atom_id res chain seq x y z
N MET A 1 3.11 -66.57 -1.45
CA MET A 1 3.99 -65.57 -2.08
C MET A 1 3.60 -65.47 -3.57
N ARG A 2 2.71 -64.55 -3.93
CA ARG A 2 2.40 -64.27 -5.35
C ARG A 2 3.38 -63.22 -5.88
N ARG A 3 4.05 -63.50 -6.98
CA ARG A 3 4.98 -62.60 -7.68
C ARG A 3 4.23 -61.36 -8.12
N VAL A 4 4.57 -60.20 -7.51
CA VAL A 4 4.11 -58.89 -7.99
C VAL A 4 4.73 -58.69 -9.38
N ASN A 5 3.88 -58.50 -10.36
CA ASN A 5 4.24 -58.44 -11.78
C ASN A 5 5.13 -57.18 -12.01
N LYS A 6 6.39 -57.39 -12.35
CA LYS A 6 7.37 -56.31 -12.63
C LYS A 6 6.95 -55.38 -13.79
N THR A 7 5.94 -55.79 -14.56
CA THR A 7 5.34 -54.99 -15.66
C THR A 7 4.52 -53.77 -15.17
N CYS A 8 3.94 -53.83 -13.99
CA CYS A 8 3.18 -52.66 -13.45
C CYS A 8 4.11 -51.55 -12.93
N LEU A 9 5.32 -51.94 -12.44
CA LEU A 9 6.29 -50.93 -11.97
C LEU A 9 7.00 -50.19 -13.14
N LEU A 10 7.13 -50.79 -14.30
CA LEU A 10 7.74 -50.18 -15.49
C LEU A 10 6.79 -49.24 -16.23
N ALA A 11 5.48 -49.44 -16.14
CA ALA A 11 4.51 -48.52 -16.70
C ALA A 11 4.42 -47.16 -15.91
N ALA A 12 4.64 -47.21 -14.60
CA ALA A 12 4.67 -46.00 -13.75
C ALA A 12 5.92 -45.12 -14.01
N LEU A 13 7.04 -45.69 -14.41
CA LEU A 13 8.29 -44.97 -14.70
C LEU A 13 8.31 -44.27 -16.08
N ALA A 14 7.44 -44.66 -17.02
CA ALA A 14 7.37 -44.01 -18.32
C ALA A 14 6.66 -42.66 -18.36
N PHE A 15 5.91 -42.30 -17.30
CA PHE A 15 5.21 -41.00 -17.16
C PHE A 15 6.01 -39.90 -16.46
N ALA A 16 7.20 -40.19 -15.97
CA ALA A 16 8.01 -39.26 -15.20
C ALA A 16 8.73 -38.17 -16.03
N GLY A 17 8.42 -38.02 -17.31
CA GLY A 17 9.19 -37.19 -18.24
C GLY A 17 8.56 -35.87 -18.69
N CYS A 18 7.41 -35.47 -18.20
CA CYS A 18 6.73 -34.24 -18.65
C CYS A 18 6.44 -33.27 -17.51
N ALA A 19 7.44 -32.95 -16.67
CA ALA A 19 7.37 -31.73 -15.89
C ALA A 19 7.40 -30.56 -16.88
N HIS A 20 6.23 -29.98 -17.17
CA HIS A 20 6.13 -28.83 -18.06
C HIS A 20 6.59 -27.59 -17.30
N GLU A 21 7.66 -26.99 -17.77
CA GLU A 21 8.12 -25.71 -17.26
C GLU A 21 7.03 -24.64 -17.53
N PRO A 22 6.57 -23.89 -16.53
CA PRO A 22 5.56 -22.86 -16.75
C PRO A 22 6.08 -21.83 -17.75
N ALA A 23 5.22 -21.30 -18.61
CA ALA A 23 5.60 -20.26 -19.54
C ALA A 23 6.20 -19.06 -18.76
N PRO A 24 7.30 -18.47 -19.24
CA PRO A 24 7.88 -17.31 -18.56
C PRO A 24 6.85 -16.18 -18.50
N PRO A 25 6.81 -15.43 -17.38
CA PRO A 25 5.89 -14.31 -17.27
C PRO A 25 6.15 -13.28 -18.38
N PRO A 26 5.12 -12.53 -18.83
CA PRO A 26 5.29 -11.47 -19.81
C PRO A 26 6.36 -10.47 -19.39
N ALA A 27 7.16 -10.02 -20.35
CA ALA A 27 8.21 -9.03 -20.10
C ALA A 27 7.58 -7.67 -19.68
N PRO A 28 8.26 -6.88 -18.82
CA PRO A 28 7.81 -5.53 -18.50
C PRO A 28 7.77 -4.64 -19.75
N PRO A 29 6.95 -3.57 -19.75
CA PRO A 29 6.98 -2.59 -20.82
C PRO A 29 8.39 -1.98 -20.90
N ALA A 30 8.81 -1.61 -22.12
CA ALA A 30 10.10 -0.98 -22.34
C ALA A 30 10.20 0.31 -21.52
N ALA A 31 11.23 0.42 -20.69
CA ALA A 31 11.51 1.66 -19.96
C ALA A 31 11.99 2.74 -20.96
N PRO A 32 11.64 4.03 -20.75
CA PRO A 32 12.21 5.12 -21.52
C PRO A 32 13.73 5.15 -21.33
N VAL A 33 14.46 5.69 -22.32
CA VAL A 33 15.94 5.74 -22.27
C VAL A 33 16.41 6.64 -21.13
N ALA A 34 15.73 7.77 -20.89
CA ALA A 34 16.02 8.72 -19.83
C ALA A 34 14.75 9.44 -19.39
N PHE A 35 14.75 9.96 -18.17
CA PHE A 35 13.76 10.95 -17.72
C PHE A 35 14.09 12.35 -18.29
N SER A 36 13.12 13.27 -18.26
CA SER A 36 13.26 14.65 -18.74
C SER A 36 14.35 15.44 -18.01
N GLN A 37 14.72 15.01 -16.80
CA GLN A 37 15.83 15.59 -16.03
C GLN A 37 16.69 14.46 -15.44
N SER A 38 18.01 14.64 -15.51
CA SER A 38 18.99 13.74 -14.89
C SER A 38 19.24 14.14 -13.44
N GLY A 39 19.78 13.21 -12.66
CA GLY A 39 20.20 13.44 -11.27
C GLY A 39 20.06 12.17 -10.44
N ALA A 40 20.71 12.11 -9.28
CA ALA A 40 20.63 10.96 -8.38
C ALA A 40 19.23 10.86 -7.76
N ALA A 41 18.63 9.67 -7.79
CA ALA A 41 17.38 9.40 -7.10
C ALA A 41 17.52 9.58 -5.58
N ALA A 42 16.40 9.79 -4.90
CA ALA A 42 16.37 9.89 -3.45
C ALA A 42 16.91 8.61 -2.79
N GLU A 43 17.70 8.76 -1.73
CA GLU A 43 18.25 7.67 -0.92
C GLU A 43 17.30 7.27 0.21
N ALA A 44 17.60 6.17 0.91
CA ALA A 44 16.77 5.62 1.99
C ALA A 44 16.50 6.61 3.14
N ARG A 45 17.34 7.63 3.30
CA ARG A 45 17.19 8.69 4.29
C ARG A 45 16.77 10.04 3.71
N TRP A 46 16.02 10.02 2.63
CA TRP A 46 15.59 11.23 1.91
C TRP A 46 14.97 12.31 2.81
N ALA A 47 14.27 11.92 3.89
CA ALA A 47 13.69 12.87 4.82
C ALA A 47 14.71 13.66 5.63
N GLU A 48 15.91 13.11 5.88
CA GLU A 48 17.03 13.79 6.57
C GLU A 48 17.58 14.95 5.73
N ALA A 49 17.48 14.85 4.40
CA ALA A 49 17.95 15.88 3.49
C ALA A 49 17.19 17.22 3.62
N PHE A 50 15.98 17.21 4.21
CA PHE A 50 15.24 18.43 4.53
C PHE A 50 15.80 19.17 5.77
N GLY A 51 16.67 18.54 6.56
CA GLY A 51 17.28 19.17 7.75
C GLY A 51 16.26 19.54 8.84
N ASP A 52 15.12 18.86 8.91
CA ASP A 52 14.04 19.14 9.86
C ASP A 52 13.91 18.00 10.91
N PRO A 53 14.47 18.17 12.12
CA PRO A 53 14.39 17.14 13.16
C PRO A 53 12.96 16.79 13.59
N ALA A 54 12.04 17.78 13.54
CA ALA A 54 10.65 17.53 13.90
C ALA A 54 9.95 16.63 12.88
N LEU A 55 10.30 16.74 11.59
CA LEU A 55 9.84 15.80 10.58
C LEU A 55 10.29 14.38 10.90
N LEU A 56 11.54 14.17 11.29
CA LEU A 56 12.08 12.85 11.62
C LEU A 56 11.38 12.24 12.84
N ASP A 57 11.09 13.04 13.86
CA ASP A 57 10.32 12.59 15.03
C ASP A 57 8.88 12.21 14.65
N LEU A 58 8.20 13.02 13.84
CA LEU A 58 6.87 12.72 13.32
C LEU A 58 6.84 11.42 12.50
N LEU A 59 7.84 11.18 11.65
CA LEU A 59 7.99 9.94 10.89
C LEU A 59 8.16 8.73 11.81
N ALA A 60 9.04 8.84 12.81
CA ALA A 60 9.23 7.77 13.80
C ALA A 60 7.96 7.48 14.60
N ARG A 61 7.19 8.52 14.94
CA ARG A 61 5.91 8.40 15.63
C ARG A 61 4.86 7.75 14.74
N ALA A 62 4.73 8.17 13.49
CA ALA A 62 3.80 7.60 12.51
C ALA A 62 4.04 6.11 12.32
N ARG A 63 5.31 5.67 12.16
CA ARG A 63 5.67 4.26 12.02
C ARG A 63 5.28 3.39 13.21
N ARG A 64 5.20 3.96 14.42
CA ARG A 64 4.75 3.26 15.63
C ARG A 64 3.24 3.27 15.80
N GLY A 65 2.57 4.32 15.36
CA GLY A 65 1.16 4.60 15.67
C GLY A 65 0.18 4.44 14.51
N SER A 66 0.65 4.26 13.26
CA SER A 66 -0.24 4.19 12.09
C SER A 66 -1.04 2.89 12.04
N PRO A 67 -2.39 2.97 12.05
CA PRO A 67 -3.25 1.81 11.86
C PRO A 67 -3.08 1.17 10.47
N ASP A 68 -2.85 1.96 9.43
CA ASP A 68 -2.69 1.46 8.06
C ASP A 68 -1.42 0.61 7.91
N LEU A 69 -0.31 1.05 8.53
CA LEU A 69 0.91 0.25 8.56
C LEU A 69 0.75 -1.02 9.41
N ALA A 70 0.02 -0.94 10.52
CA ALA A 70 -0.31 -2.10 11.34
C ALA A 70 -1.16 -3.11 10.55
N LEU A 71 -2.14 -2.65 9.77
CA LEU A 71 -2.95 -3.47 8.87
C LEU A 71 -2.10 -4.15 7.79
N ALA A 72 -1.21 -3.41 7.13
CA ALA A 72 -0.32 -3.97 6.10
C ALA A 72 0.58 -5.08 6.67
N ARG A 73 1.16 -4.86 7.86
CA ARG A 73 1.95 -5.87 8.59
C ARG A 73 1.12 -7.07 9.04
N ALA A 74 -0.15 -6.88 9.41
CA ALA A 74 -1.04 -7.98 9.74
C ALA A 74 -1.32 -8.86 8.52
N ARG A 75 -1.60 -8.27 7.36
CA ARG A 75 -1.77 -8.99 6.08
C ARG A 75 -0.51 -9.75 5.65
N GLN A 76 0.68 -9.19 5.91
CA GLN A 76 1.93 -9.90 5.68
C GLN A 76 2.05 -11.16 6.57
N ARG A 77 1.69 -11.06 7.87
CA ARG A 77 1.66 -12.24 8.78
C ARG A 77 0.62 -13.26 8.34
N GLU A 78 -0.54 -12.82 7.87
CA GLU A 78 -1.58 -13.68 7.30
C GLU A 78 -1.04 -14.47 6.10
N ALA A 79 -0.39 -13.80 5.14
CA ALA A 79 0.21 -14.46 3.99
C ALA A 79 1.25 -15.52 4.39
N VAL A 80 2.09 -15.24 5.41
CA VAL A 80 3.04 -16.23 5.95
C VAL A 80 2.33 -17.42 6.57
N ALA A 81 1.20 -17.22 7.25
CA ALA A 81 0.41 -18.32 7.80
C ALA A 81 -0.25 -19.15 6.70
N LEU A 82 -0.75 -18.51 5.63
CA LEU A 82 -1.32 -19.19 4.46
C LEU A 82 -0.26 -19.99 3.70
N LEU A 83 0.99 -19.50 3.59
CA LEU A 83 2.09 -20.30 3.03
C LEU A 83 2.30 -21.59 3.83
N ARG A 84 2.37 -21.50 5.16
CA ARG A 84 2.51 -22.71 6.01
C ARG A 84 1.35 -23.69 5.83
N ALA A 85 0.13 -23.16 5.60
CA ALA A 85 -1.03 -24.00 5.32
C ALA A 85 -0.94 -24.66 3.93
N ALA A 86 -0.36 -23.98 2.95
CA ALA A 86 -0.10 -24.54 1.61
C ALA A 86 1.00 -25.61 1.67
N ASP A 87 2.11 -25.36 2.39
CA ASP A 87 3.20 -26.30 2.59
C ASP A 87 2.73 -27.60 3.26
N ALA A 88 1.78 -27.49 4.21
CA ALA A 88 1.18 -28.63 4.87
C ALA A 88 0.34 -29.52 3.94
N GLY A 89 -0.01 -29.05 2.75
CA GLY A 89 -0.71 -29.85 1.72
C GLY A 89 0.12 -30.99 1.15
N ASP A 90 1.46 -30.88 1.17
CA ASP A 90 2.42 -31.92 0.75
C ASP A 90 2.79 -32.89 1.89
N GLU A 91 2.22 -32.71 3.09
CA GLU A 91 2.52 -33.53 4.25
C GLU A 91 1.35 -34.50 4.58
N PRO A 92 1.64 -35.67 5.21
CA PRO A 92 0.60 -36.58 5.65
C PRO A 92 -0.32 -35.96 6.71
N ALA A 93 -1.63 -35.98 6.48
CA ALA A 93 -2.62 -35.59 7.49
C ALA A 93 -2.96 -36.78 8.40
N LEU A 94 -2.87 -36.60 9.72
CA LEU A 94 -3.26 -37.60 10.72
C LEU A 94 -4.48 -37.13 11.48
N SER A 95 -5.51 -38.00 11.56
CA SER A 95 -6.71 -37.77 12.33
C SER A 95 -7.06 -38.96 13.22
N LEU A 96 -7.69 -38.70 14.38
CA LEU A 96 -8.29 -39.72 15.20
C LEU A 96 -9.81 -39.54 15.17
N GLY A 97 -10.51 -40.59 14.80
CA GLY A 97 -11.97 -40.56 14.69
C GLY A 97 -12.61 -41.70 15.50
N ALA A 98 -13.81 -41.44 16.04
CA ALA A 98 -14.68 -42.45 16.60
C ALA A 98 -16.02 -42.38 15.87
N VAL A 99 -16.52 -43.53 15.44
CA VAL A 99 -17.79 -43.65 14.73
C VAL A 99 -18.59 -44.76 15.39
N GLN A 100 -19.87 -44.51 15.62
CA GLN A 100 -20.85 -45.54 15.98
C GLN A 100 -21.89 -45.58 14.88
N GLU A 101 -22.01 -46.71 14.22
CA GLU A 101 -22.97 -46.96 13.15
C GLU A 101 -23.95 -48.04 13.58
N ALA A 102 -25.23 -47.71 13.61
CA ALA A 102 -26.31 -48.67 13.82
C ALA A 102 -27.01 -48.89 12.46
N SER A 103 -26.89 -50.07 11.92
CA SER A 103 -27.50 -50.40 10.65
C SER A 103 -28.44 -51.61 10.75
N ARG A 104 -29.49 -51.61 9.91
CA ARG A 104 -30.40 -52.74 9.76
C ARG A 104 -30.61 -53.01 8.28
N ILE A 105 -30.25 -54.24 7.90
CA ILE A 105 -30.37 -54.65 6.52
C ILE A 105 -31.84 -54.98 6.22
N SER A 106 -32.40 -54.43 5.13
CA SER A 106 -33.74 -54.74 4.63
C SER A 106 -33.77 -56.15 4.03
N VAL A 107 -34.78 -56.97 4.36
CA VAL A 107 -34.98 -58.28 3.78
C VAL A 107 -36.00 -58.29 2.63
N ALA A 108 -36.50 -57.13 2.25
CA ALA A 108 -37.50 -57.00 1.15
C ALA A 108 -36.96 -57.47 -0.22
N ASN A 109 -35.62 -57.51 -0.41
CA ASN A 109 -34.96 -57.95 -1.63
C ASN A 109 -34.69 -59.46 -1.73
N GLY A 110 -35.26 -60.28 -0.83
CA GLY A 110 -35.50 -61.71 -1.02
C GLY A 110 -34.31 -62.66 -0.86
N ARG A 111 -33.06 -62.24 -0.59
CA ARG A 111 -31.91 -63.14 -0.39
C ARG A 111 -31.02 -62.65 0.73
N PHE A 112 -31.31 -63.05 1.98
CA PHE A 112 -30.42 -62.81 3.09
C PHE A 112 -29.78 -64.13 3.53
N PRO A 113 -28.45 -64.26 3.58
CA PRO A 113 -27.82 -65.52 3.97
C PRO A 113 -28.16 -65.89 5.44
N PRO A 114 -28.47 -67.16 5.71
CA PRO A 114 -28.69 -67.61 7.07
C PRO A 114 -27.51 -67.39 7.97
N GLY A 115 -27.72 -66.90 9.22
CA GLY A 115 -26.67 -66.71 10.20
C GLY A 115 -26.02 -65.31 10.25
N ILE A 116 -26.37 -64.41 9.37
CA ILE A 116 -25.89 -63.02 9.45
C ILE A 116 -26.87 -62.20 10.30
N PRO A 117 -26.41 -61.43 11.34
CA PRO A 117 -27.28 -60.55 12.10
C PRO A 117 -27.87 -59.45 11.19
N ARG A 118 -29.17 -59.22 11.30
CA ARG A 118 -29.85 -58.15 10.52
C ARG A 118 -29.54 -56.74 11.02
N ARG A 119 -29.24 -56.62 12.30
CA ARG A 119 -28.86 -55.40 12.96
C ARG A 119 -27.37 -55.49 13.32
N THR A 120 -26.64 -54.47 13.02
CA THR A 120 -25.23 -54.35 13.34
C THR A 120 -25.03 -53.00 13.99
N ASP A 121 -24.49 -53.01 15.21
CA ASP A 121 -24.15 -51.81 15.99
C ASP A 121 -22.63 -51.75 16.08
N VAL A 122 -21.96 -51.20 15.06
CA VAL A 122 -20.49 -51.15 15.00
C VAL A 122 -19.96 -49.85 15.62
N THR A 123 -19.07 -50.04 16.62
CA THR A 123 -18.27 -48.94 17.12
C THR A 123 -16.85 -49.08 16.59
N ALA A 124 -16.31 -48.02 15.98
CA ALA A 124 -14.92 -47.96 15.52
C ALA A 124 -14.22 -46.75 16.10
N VAL A 125 -12.98 -46.96 16.55
CA VAL A 125 -12.04 -45.91 16.96
C VAL A 125 -10.76 -46.15 16.19
N ALA A 126 -10.38 -45.22 15.31
CA ALA A 126 -9.23 -45.40 14.45
C ALA A 126 -8.46 -44.11 14.23
N ALA A 127 -7.14 -44.21 14.19
CA ALA A 127 -6.26 -43.22 13.60
C ALA A 127 -6.23 -43.42 12.07
N LYS A 128 -6.40 -42.33 11.31
CA LYS A 128 -6.36 -42.33 9.86
C LYS A 128 -5.29 -41.36 9.39
N ALA A 129 -4.36 -41.84 8.56
CA ALA A 129 -3.40 -41.02 7.85
C ALA A 129 -3.81 -40.96 6.37
N SER A 130 -3.70 -39.78 5.76
CA SER A 130 -3.94 -39.59 4.33
C SER A 130 -2.86 -38.67 3.75
N TRP A 131 -2.26 -39.08 2.68
CA TRP A 131 -1.21 -38.29 2.01
C TRP A 131 -1.40 -38.41 0.50
N GLU A 132 -1.45 -37.25 -0.17
CA GLU A 132 -1.40 -37.18 -1.63
C GLU A 132 0.06 -37.02 -2.05
N LEU A 133 0.53 -37.93 -2.89
CA LEU A 133 1.88 -37.88 -3.45
C LEU A 133 1.94 -36.87 -4.58
N ASP A 134 2.67 -35.78 -4.41
CA ASP A 134 2.75 -34.67 -5.39
C ASP A 134 3.70 -35.01 -6.56
N VAL A 135 3.33 -36.02 -7.33
CA VAL A 135 4.11 -36.49 -8.49
C VAL A 135 4.13 -35.46 -9.63
N TRP A 136 3.06 -34.67 -9.74
CA TRP A 136 2.85 -33.73 -10.83
C TRP A 136 3.10 -32.27 -10.45
N GLY A 137 3.49 -32.00 -9.22
CA GLY A 137 3.82 -30.67 -8.73
C GLY A 137 2.62 -29.79 -8.44
N ARG A 138 1.43 -30.36 -8.18
CA ARG A 138 0.21 -29.61 -7.87
C ARG A 138 0.32 -28.87 -6.55
N GLU A 139 0.71 -29.57 -5.49
CA GLU A 139 0.88 -28.99 -4.15
C GLU A 139 2.13 -28.09 -4.11
N ALA A 140 3.21 -28.49 -4.77
CA ALA A 140 4.40 -27.65 -4.95
C ALA A 140 4.04 -26.32 -5.66
N ALA A 141 3.20 -26.34 -6.69
CA ALA A 141 2.75 -25.13 -7.38
C ALA A 141 1.86 -24.25 -6.49
N LYS A 142 1.01 -24.82 -5.64
CA LYS A 142 0.23 -24.08 -4.64
C LYS A 142 1.13 -23.42 -3.60
N SER A 143 2.14 -24.12 -3.09
CA SER A 143 3.14 -23.58 -2.17
C SER A 143 3.96 -22.45 -2.83
N GLN A 144 4.41 -22.63 -4.08
CA GLN A 144 5.08 -21.56 -4.84
C GLN A 144 4.20 -20.33 -5.03
N ALA A 145 2.91 -20.51 -5.31
CA ALA A 145 1.96 -19.41 -5.40
C ALA A 145 1.82 -18.67 -4.06
N ALA A 146 1.67 -19.40 -2.97
CA ALA A 146 1.59 -18.83 -1.62
C ALA A 146 2.90 -18.12 -1.22
N ALA A 147 4.07 -18.65 -1.59
CA ALA A 147 5.36 -18.00 -1.37
C ALA A 147 5.49 -16.69 -2.16
N ALA A 148 4.96 -16.64 -3.38
CA ALA A 148 4.89 -15.41 -4.17
C ALA A 148 3.91 -14.39 -3.54
N ASP A 149 2.78 -14.85 -2.98
CA ASP A 149 1.87 -13.98 -2.22
C ASP A 149 2.52 -13.40 -0.96
N VAL A 150 3.37 -14.15 -0.26
CA VAL A 150 4.17 -13.63 0.87
C VAL A 150 5.08 -12.51 0.41
N ARG A 151 5.80 -12.68 -0.73
CA ARG A 151 6.62 -11.61 -1.30
C ARG A 151 5.79 -10.38 -1.66
N ALA A 152 4.63 -10.57 -2.31
CA ALA A 152 3.72 -9.49 -2.67
C ALA A 152 3.20 -8.75 -1.42
N ALA A 153 2.84 -9.47 -0.36
CA ALA A 153 2.40 -8.89 0.91
C ALA A 153 3.52 -8.11 1.63
N LYS A 154 4.76 -8.64 1.61
CA LYS A 154 5.93 -7.93 2.13
C LYS A 154 6.14 -6.60 1.40
N PHE A 155 6.20 -6.63 0.07
CA PHE A 155 6.41 -5.42 -0.73
C PHE A 155 5.24 -4.43 -0.61
N THR A 156 4.01 -4.92 -0.42
CA THR A 156 2.86 -4.07 -0.11
C THR A 156 3.01 -3.39 1.26
N ALA A 157 3.58 -4.06 2.25
CA ALA A 157 3.85 -3.45 3.56
C ALA A 157 5.00 -2.42 3.47
N ASP A 158 6.02 -2.68 2.66
CA ASP A 158 7.11 -1.74 2.39
C ASP A 158 6.58 -0.49 1.66
N GLN A 159 5.67 -0.67 0.68
CA GLN A 159 4.99 0.43 0.00
C GLN A 159 4.13 1.27 0.97
N ALA A 160 3.45 0.62 1.91
CA ALA A 160 2.67 1.31 2.93
C ALA A 160 3.56 2.17 3.85
N ASP A 161 4.77 1.70 4.23
CA ASP A 161 5.73 2.49 5.00
C ASP A 161 6.23 3.71 4.21
N LEU A 162 6.57 3.51 2.93
CA LEU A 162 7.02 4.60 2.05
C LEU A 162 5.91 5.64 1.84
N ALA A 163 4.69 5.19 1.54
CA ALA A 163 3.54 6.07 1.35
C ALA A 163 3.20 6.84 2.63
N LEU A 164 3.24 6.18 3.80
CA LEU A 164 3.06 6.82 5.10
C LEU A 164 4.11 7.91 5.32
N ALA A 165 5.39 7.59 5.08
CA ALA A 165 6.48 8.55 5.25
C ALA A 165 6.31 9.76 4.33
N ALA A 166 5.98 9.56 3.07
CA ALA A 166 5.74 10.64 2.12
C ALA A 166 4.54 11.51 2.52
N GLU A 167 3.43 10.89 2.94
CA GLU A 167 2.23 11.63 3.33
C GLU A 167 2.43 12.42 4.63
N VAL A 168 3.14 11.87 5.63
CA VAL A 168 3.51 12.60 6.84
C VAL A 168 4.37 13.83 6.50
N ALA A 169 5.37 13.67 5.63
CA ALA A 169 6.23 14.79 5.22
C ALA A 169 5.44 15.85 4.44
N ARG A 170 4.58 15.43 3.51
CA ARG A 170 3.72 16.32 2.74
C ARG A 170 2.78 17.12 3.64
N LEU A 171 2.10 16.45 4.57
CA LEU A 171 1.21 17.11 5.52
C LEU A 171 1.95 18.00 6.51
N TRP A 172 3.15 17.61 6.93
CA TRP A 172 4.00 18.47 7.77
C TRP A 172 4.32 19.79 7.07
N PHE A 173 4.74 19.76 5.81
CA PHE A 173 5.00 20.97 5.04
C PHE A 173 3.71 21.75 4.74
N ALA A 174 2.58 21.06 4.54
CA ALA A 174 1.27 21.71 4.41
C ALA A 174 0.85 22.45 5.70
N VAL A 175 1.04 21.85 6.88
CA VAL A 175 0.78 22.50 8.18
C VAL A 175 1.65 23.74 8.33
N ARG A 176 2.94 23.65 8.02
CA ARG A 176 3.87 24.78 8.13
C ARG A 176 3.49 25.91 7.18
N GLY A 177 3.22 25.58 5.91
CA GLY A 177 2.74 26.54 4.93
C GLY A 177 1.43 27.20 5.35
N ALA A 178 0.47 26.44 5.85
CA ALA A 178 -0.81 26.99 6.33
C ALA A 178 -0.64 27.91 7.53
N ARG A 179 0.23 27.61 8.49
CA ARG A 179 0.53 28.49 9.63
C ARG A 179 1.19 29.78 9.18
N GLU A 180 2.15 29.72 8.25
CA GLU A 180 2.79 30.92 7.70
C GLU A 180 1.78 31.77 6.91
N GLN A 181 0.92 31.15 6.11
CA GLN A 181 -0.17 31.85 5.42
C GLN A 181 -1.14 32.53 6.40
N LEU A 182 -1.47 31.87 7.51
CA LEU A 182 -2.31 32.47 8.54
C LEU A 182 -1.68 33.72 9.15
N ALA A 183 -0.36 33.69 9.43
CA ALA A 183 0.35 34.86 9.95
C ALA A 183 0.29 36.07 9.01
N PHE A 184 0.37 35.83 7.67
CA PHE A 184 0.13 36.89 6.69
C PHE A 184 -1.30 37.43 6.72
N LEU A 185 -2.30 36.56 6.83
CA LEU A 185 -3.72 36.97 6.91
C LEU A 185 -4.03 37.74 8.20
N GLU A 186 -3.44 37.35 9.33
CA GLU A 186 -3.55 38.08 10.60
C GLU A 186 -2.93 39.50 10.51
N THR A 187 -1.77 39.60 9.84
CA THR A 187 -1.11 40.89 9.58
C THR A 187 -1.95 41.76 8.63
N GLU A 188 -2.52 41.16 7.58
CA GLU A 188 -3.40 41.88 6.65
C GLU A 188 -4.64 42.40 7.35
N PHE A 189 -5.31 41.59 8.17
CA PHE A 189 -6.46 42.03 8.95
C PHE A 189 -6.09 43.20 9.90
N ALA A 190 -4.99 43.09 10.63
CA ALA A 190 -4.54 44.15 11.52
C ALA A 190 -4.26 45.46 10.78
N THR A 191 -3.70 45.38 9.56
CA THR A 191 -3.43 46.55 8.71
C THR A 191 -4.73 47.19 8.22
N ARG A 192 -5.66 46.38 7.69
CA ARG A 192 -6.97 46.86 7.21
C ARG A 192 -7.83 47.48 8.35
N PHE A 193 -7.75 46.88 9.51
CA PHE A 193 -8.46 47.42 10.69
C PHE A 193 -7.91 48.79 11.10
N ARG A 194 -6.60 48.99 11.11
CA ARG A 194 -5.96 50.31 11.35
C ARG A 194 -6.32 51.34 10.27
N GLU A 195 -6.31 50.95 8.98
CA GLU A 195 -6.76 51.79 7.87
C GLU A 195 -8.20 52.27 8.11
N MET A 196 -9.11 51.36 8.49
CA MET A 196 -10.48 51.67 8.80
C MET A 196 -10.61 52.69 9.96
N GLU A 197 -9.86 52.47 11.08
CA GLU A 197 -9.83 53.39 12.22
C GLU A 197 -9.33 54.81 11.84
N LEU A 198 -8.32 54.91 10.96
CA LEU A 198 -7.81 56.19 10.48
C LEU A 198 -8.83 56.90 9.62
N VAL A 199 -9.50 56.22 8.69
CA VAL A 199 -10.56 56.78 7.86
C VAL A 199 -11.75 57.21 8.74
N GLU A 200 -12.14 56.40 9.73
CA GLU A 200 -13.23 56.76 10.65
C GLU A 200 -12.96 58.08 11.42
N ARG A 201 -11.70 58.29 11.89
CA ARG A 201 -11.27 59.52 12.53
C ARG A 201 -11.31 60.73 11.57
N THR A 202 -10.92 60.54 10.31
CA THR A 202 -10.92 61.64 9.31
C THR A 202 -12.35 62.01 8.90
N VAL A 203 -13.26 61.04 8.79
CA VAL A 203 -14.70 61.31 8.58
C VAL A 203 -15.33 62.01 9.79
N ALA A 204 -15.02 61.54 11.01
CA ALA A 204 -15.52 62.18 12.25
C ALA A 204 -15.04 63.61 12.42
N ALA A 205 -13.86 63.94 11.90
CA ALA A 205 -13.31 65.29 11.86
C ALA A 205 -13.91 66.16 10.72
N GLY A 206 -14.77 65.62 9.88
CA GLY A 206 -15.37 66.30 8.73
C GLY A 206 -14.41 66.62 7.60
N LEU A 207 -13.27 65.88 7.51
CA LEU A 207 -12.23 66.10 6.51
C LEU A 207 -12.47 65.35 5.19
N VAL A 208 -13.30 64.30 5.21
CA VAL A 208 -13.68 63.46 4.05
C VAL A 208 -15.13 62.99 4.17
N ASP A 209 -15.75 62.60 3.06
CA ASP A 209 -17.06 62.01 2.98
C ASP A 209 -17.13 60.61 3.60
N SER A 210 -18.35 60.08 3.79
CA SER A 210 -18.60 58.75 4.41
C SER A 210 -18.26 57.55 3.49
N ASP A 211 -18.19 57.69 2.16
CA ASP A 211 -17.93 56.63 1.21
C ASP A 211 -16.58 55.89 1.43
N PRO A 212 -15.48 56.58 1.70
CA PRO A 212 -14.22 55.94 2.06
C PRO A 212 -14.29 55.04 3.31
N LEU A 213 -15.13 55.42 4.30
CA LEU A 213 -15.35 54.64 5.51
C LEU A 213 -16.08 53.33 5.22
N SER A 214 -17.11 53.39 4.35
CA SER A 214 -17.85 52.20 3.92
C SER A 214 -16.93 51.21 3.23
N SER A 215 -16.04 51.68 2.32
CA SER A 215 -15.07 50.89 1.63
C SER A 215 -14.01 50.28 2.60
N ALA A 216 -13.54 51.06 3.59
CA ALA A 216 -12.58 50.58 4.57
C ALA A 216 -13.20 49.52 5.52
N LYS A 217 -14.46 49.69 5.93
CA LYS A 217 -15.19 48.69 6.69
C LYS A 217 -15.36 47.38 5.95
N LEU A 218 -15.71 47.46 4.64
CA LEU A 218 -15.82 46.26 3.78
C LEU A 218 -14.48 45.53 3.69
N ALA A 219 -13.37 46.24 3.45
CA ALA A 219 -12.05 45.67 3.34
C ALA A 219 -11.57 44.99 4.66
N ALA A 220 -11.83 45.62 5.83
CA ALA A 220 -11.51 45.05 7.12
C ALA A 220 -12.37 43.80 7.41
N ALA A 221 -13.67 43.82 7.08
CA ALA A 221 -14.54 42.67 7.24
C ALA A 221 -14.12 41.50 6.36
N GLN A 222 -13.73 41.75 5.09
CA GLN A 222 -13.23 40.72 4.17
C GLN A 222 -11.92 40.11 4.70
N ALA A 223 -10.98 40.92 5.14
CA ALA A 223 -9.73 40.43 5.72
C ALA A 223 -9.98 39.56 6.99
N LYS A 224 -11.02 39.88 7.78
CA LYS A 224 -11.41 39.04 8.94
C LYS A 224 -12.00 37.69 8.52
N VAL A 225 -12.75 37.65 7.44
CA VAL A 225 -13.27 36.41 6.85
C VAL A 225 -12.11 35.55 6.35
N ASP A 226 -11.13 36.15 5.65
CA ASP A 226 -9.96 35.44 5.11
C ASP A 226 -9.07 34.88 6.22
N GLU A 227 -8.87 35.63 7.32
CA GLU A 227 -8.20 35.13 8.53
C GLU A 227 -8.94 33.89 9.10
N GLY A 228 -10.27 33.95 9.20
CA GLY A 228 -11.08 32.82 9.64
C GLY A 228 -10.93 31.59 8.75
N LEU A 229 -10.87 31.77 7.42
CA LEU A 229 -10.58 30.70 6.47
C LEU A 229 -9.16 30.14 6.65
N GLY A 230 -8.18 31.00 6.93
CA GLY A 230 -6.80 30.60 7.25
C GLY A 230 -6.73 29.70 8.49
N ARG A 231 -7.39 30.08 9.57
CA ARG A 231 -7.48 29.28 10.81
C ARG A 231 -8.11 27.90 10.56
N ARG A 232 -9.16 27.84 9.75
CA ARG A 232 -9.77 26.55 9.36
C ARG A 232 -8.82 25.66 8.58
N ARG A 233 -8.03 26.23 7.65
CA ARG A 233 -7.02 25.48 6.87
C ARG A 233 -5.93 24.89 7.77
N VAL A 234 -5.43 25.68 8.74
CA VAL A 234 -4.45 25.20 9.72
C VAL A 234 -5.03 24.05 10.53
N ALA A 235 -6.23 24.21 11.10
CA ALA A 235 -6.87 23.17 11.89
C ALA A 235 -7.11 21.89 11.09
N ALA A 236 -7.54 22.00 9.83
CA ALA A 236 -7.74 20.84 8.96
C ALA A 236 -6.42 20.11 8.66
N ALA A 237 -5.36 20.83 8.31
CA ALA A 237 -4.04 20.24 8.04
C ALA A 237 -3.44 19.57 9.28
N GLU A 238 -3.56 20.21 10.45
CA GLU A 238 -3.10 19.64 11.72
C GLU A 238 -3.85 18.38 12.10
N ASN A 239 -5.19 18.37 11.93
CA ASN A 239 -5.99 17.20 12.24
C ASN A 239 -5.69 16.03 11.29
N ALA A 240 -5.45 16.31 10.01
CA ALA A 240 -5.01 15.29 9.06
C ALA A 240 -3.66 14.68 9.46
N LEU A 241 -2.69 15.51 9.86
CA LEU A 241 -1.39 15.03 10.33
C LEU A 241 -1.52 14.23 11.64
N ARG A 242 -2.34 14.70 12.61
CA ARG A 242 -2.60 13.96 13.86
C ARG A 242 -3.17 12.58 13.61
N ALA A 243 -4.16 12.48 12.73
CA ALA A 243 -4.74 11.19 12.37
C ALA A 243 -3.68 10.21 11.82
N LEU A 244 -2.77 10.71 10.97
CA LEU A 244 -1.74 9.89 10.34
C LEU A 244 -0.68 9.38 11.34
N ILE A 245 -0.32 10.19 12.33
CA ILE A 245 0.66 9.83 13.36
C ILE A 245 0.03 9.13 14.58
N GLY A 246 -1.28 8.83 14.53
CA GLY A 246 -2.01 8.21 15.63
C GLY A 246 -2.13 9.09 16.88
N ALA A 247 -2.15 10.42 16.70
CA ALA A 247 -2.30 11.38 17.79
C ALA A 247 -3.78 11.72 18.06
N ALA A 248 -4.10 12.05 19.30
CA ALA A 248 -5.44 12.51 19.67
C ALA A 248 -5.76 13.89 19.05
N PRO A 249 -7.04 14.18 18.77
CA PRO A 249 -7.46 15.52 18.36
C PRO A 249 -7.03 16.57 19.40
N GLY A 250 -6.44 17.67 18.93
CA GLY A 250 -5.98 18.75 19.80
C GLY A 250 -4.59 18.54 20.45
N GLU A 251 -3.97 17.38 20.30
CA GLU A 251 -2.63 17.16 20.77
C GLU A 251 -1.64 18.13 20.10
N PRO A 252 -0.75 18.81 20.86
CA PRO A 252 0.19 19.77 20.30
C PRO A 252 1.16 19.09 19.33
N LEU A 253 1.30 19.67 18.13
CA LEU A 253 2.32 19.29 17.18
C LEU A 253 3.63 20.03 17.48
N PRO A 254 4.79 19.45 17.18
CA PRO A 254 6.06 20.09 17.41
C PRO A 254 6.15 21.44 16.66
N LEU A 255 6.73 22.44 17.30
CA LEU A 255 7.08 23.70 16.67
C LEU A 255 8.52 23.56 16.13
N ALA A 256 8.64 23.44 14.82
CA ALA A 256 9.95 23.30 14.20
C ALA A 256 10.43 24.61 13.60
N ARG A 257 11.75 24.78 13.56
CA ARG A 257 12.40 25.80 12.74
C ARG A 257 12.23 25.48 11.26
N ALA A 258 12.31 26.50 10.41
CA ALA A 258 12.29 26.30 8.97
C ALA A 258 13.45 25.37 8.53
N PRO A 259 13.25 24.46 7.58
CA PRO A 259 14.32 23.63 7.04
C PRO A 259 15.42 24.51 6.44
N ALA A 260 16.67 24.13 6.65
CA ALA A 260 17.83 24.92 6.24
C ALA A 260 18.00 25.00 4.71
N ALA A 261 17.64 23.95 3.99
CA ALA A 261 17.78 23.87 2.53
C ALA A 261 16.67 23.07 1.87
N MET A 262 16.47 23.34 0.57
CA MET A 262 15.66 22.51 -0.31
C MET A 262 16.54 21.39 -0.86
N PRO A 263 16.22 20.10 -0.64
CA PRO A 263 17.02 19.01 -1.18
C PRO A 263 16.91 18.95 -2.71
N ALA A 264 18.03 18.65 -3.37
CA ALA A 264 18.08 18.42 -4.79
C ALA A 264 17.93 16.91 -5.08
N PHE A 265 16.71 16.44 -5.23
CA PHE A 265 16.45 15.08 -5.68
C PHE A 265 16.38 15.04 -7.20
N GLY A 266 16.97 14.00 -7.82
CA GLY A 266 16.83 13.67 -9.23
C GLY A 266 15.96 12.44 -9.44
N ALA A 267 15.79 12.06 -10.69
CA ALA A 267 14.95 10.93 -11.08
C ALA A 267 15.67 9.57 -11.06
N GLY A 268 16.99 9.57 -11.12
CA GLY A 268 17.77 8.35 -11.36
C GLY A 268 17.63 7.86 -12.82
N VAL A 269 17.81 6.55 -13.01
CA VAL A 269 17.68 5.89 -14.32
C VAL A 269 16.32 5.19 -14.41
N PRO A 270 15.55 5.36 -15.50
CA PRO A 270 14.22 4.76 -15.60
C PRO A 270 14.20 3.24 -15.41
N SER A 271 15.18 2.50 -15.91
CA SER A 271 15.28 1.06 -15.73
C SER A 271 15.52 0.64 -14.27
N GLU A 272 16.20 1.47 -13.46
CA GLU A 272 16.41 1.20 -12.04
C GLU A 272 15.12 1.41 -11.22
N LEU A 273 14.18 2.21 -11.71
CA LEU A 273 12.91 2.44 -11.03
C LEU A 273 12.15 1.14 -10.77
N LEU A 274 12.24 0.19 -11.72
CA LEU A 274 11.62 -1.13 -11.61
C LEU A 274 12.15 -1.93 -10.39
N LEU A 275 13.38 -1.66 -9.96
CA LEU A 275 14.04 -2.32 -8.83
C LEU A 275 13.95 -1.53 -7.53
N ARG A 276 13.53 -0.26 -7.59
CA ARG A 276 13.52 0.68 -6.46
C ARG A 276 12.13 0.97 -5.91
N ARG A 277 11.06 0.47 -6.55
CA ARG A 277 9.68 0.71 -6.09
C ARG A 277 9.05 -0.56 -5.54
N PRO A 278 8.62 -0.54 -4.27
CA PRO A 278 7.99 -1.71 -3.65
C PRO A 278 6.63 -2.07 -4.27
N ASP A 279 5.87 -1.11 -4.79
CA ASP A 279 4.59 -1.37 -5.49
C ASP A 279 4.79 -2.15 -6.79
N LEU A 280 5.84 -1.85 -7.57
CA LEU A 280 6.18 -2.58 -8.78
C LEU A 280 6.66 -4.00 -8.45
N ALA A 281 7.48 -4.15 -7.42
CA ALA A 281 7.90 -5.46 -6.93
C ALA A 281 6.71 -6.30 -6.42
N ALA A 282 5.72 -5.67 -5.75
CA ALA A 282 4.50 -6.34 -5.33
C ALA A 282 3.65 -6.81 -6.51
N ALA A 283 3.52 -5.98 -7.56
CA ALA A 283 2.78 -6.34 -8.77
C ALA A 283 3.47 -7.51 -9.52
N ALA A 284 4.79 -7.49 -9.65
CA ALA A 284 5.56 -8.59 -10.23
C ALA A 284 5.38 -9.89 -9.42
N ALA A 285 5.44 -9.83 -8.09
CA ALA A 285 5.24 -10.99 -7.24
C ALA A 285 3.80 -11.57 -7.35
N ARG A 286 2.77 -10.72 -7.58
CA ARG A 286 1.40 -11.19 -7.86
C ARG A 286 1.31 -11.90 -9.20
N LEU A 287 2.04 -11.44 -10.21
CA LEU A 287 2.14 -12.13 -11.50
C LEU A 287 2.79 -13.50 -11.33
N ASP A 288 3.91 -13.60 -10.57
CA ASP A 288 4.52 -14.90 -10.24
C ASP A 288 3.52 -15.85 -9.56
N ALA A 289 2.71 -15.34 -8.62
CA ALA A 289 1.69 -16.12 -7.95
C ALA A 289 0.60 -16.62 -8.93
N ALA A 290 0.20 -15.80 -9.89
CA ALA A 290 -0.78 -16.20 -10.92
C ALA A 290 -0.21 -17.29 -11.84
N VAL A 291 1.06 -17.18 -12.24
CA VAL A 291 1.75 -18.22 -13.04
C VAL A 291 1.83 -19.54 -12.27
N ALA A 292 2.20 -19.51 -11.00
CA ALA A 292 2.26 -20.72 -10.17
C ALA A 292 0.87 -21.37 -10.01
N ARG A 293 -0.20 -20.58 -9.85
CA ARG A 293 -1.60 -21.10 -9.79
C ARG A 293 -2.04 -21.73 -11.10
N GLU A 294 -1.59 -21.26 -12.26
CA GLU A 294 -1.84 -21.91 -13.55
C GLU A 294 -1.20 -23.29 -13.58
N GLY A 295 0.03 -23.42 -13.07
CA GLY A 295 0.70 -24.71 -12.92
C GLY A 295 -0.10 -25.71 -12.09
N ALA A 296 -0.68 -25.26 -10.97
CA ALA A 296 -1.56 -26.09 -10.13
C ALA A 296 -2.83 -26.50 -10.88
N ALA A 297 -3.50 -25.58 -11.60
CA ALA A 297 -4.70 -25.89 -12.40
C ALA A 297 -4.41 -26.84 -13.57
N ARG A 298 -3.21 -26.79 -14.12
CA ARG A 298 -2.75 -27.74 -15.15
C ARG A 298 -2.50 -29.13 -14.56
N ALA A 299 -1.95 -29.20 -13.34
CA ALA A 299 -1.74 -30.45 -12.64
C ALA A 299 -3.04 -31.20 -12.33
N ASP A 300 -4.19 -30.54 -12.24
CA ASP A 300 -5.51 -31.16 -12.06
C ASP A 300 -5.95 -32.07 -13.23
N PHE A 301 -5.27 -32.04 -14.38
CA PHE A 301 -5.54 -32.93 -15.52
C PHE A 301 -4.86 -34.30 -15.37
N TYR A 302 -3.91 -34.43 -14.44
CA TYR A 302 -3.15 -35.66 -14.22
C TYR A 302 -3.78 -36.50 -13.10
N PRO A 303 -3.46 -37.84 -13.04
CA PRO A 303 -3.96 -38.70 -11.98
C PRO A 303 -3.50 -38.27 -10.60
N SER A 304 -4.39 -38.14 -9.64
CA SER A 304 -3.99 -38.01 -8.22
C SER A 304 -3.63 -39.36 -7.62
N ILE A 305 -2.55 -39.41 -6.87
CA ILE A 305 -2.05 -40.62 -6.18
C ILE A 305 -2.12 -40.36 -4.68
N THR A 306 -3.04 -41.08 -4.00
CA THR A 306 -3.26 -40.90 -2.58
C THR A 306 -2.91 -42.20 -1.83
N LEU A 307 -2.15 -42.08 -0.74
CA LEU A 307 -1.86 -43.16 0.19
C LEU A 307 -2.70 -42.93 1.45
N THR A 308 -3.63 -43.85 1.72
CA THR A 308 -4.45 -43.83 2.95
C THR A 308 -4.06 -44.99 3.81
N GLY A 309 -3.71 -44.70 5.08
CA GLY A 309 -3.49 -45.68 6.13
C GLY A 309 -4.46 -45.50 7.28
N GLN A 310 -4.92 -46.59 7.87
CA GLN A 310 -5.73 -46.52 9.11
C GLN A 310 -5.41 -47.70 10.00
N ALA A 311 -5.47 -47.45 11.33
CA ALA A 311 -5.30 -48.46 12.34
C ALA A 311 -6.17 -48.14 13.58
N GLY A 312 -6.76 -49.13 14.19
CA GLY A 312 -7.65 -48.93 15.33
C GLY A 312 -8.35 -50.16 15.79
N TRP A 313 -9.51 -49.97 16.42
CA TRP A 313 -10.38 -51.02 16.88
C TRP A 313 -11.78 -50.87 16.34
N GLN A 314 -12.40 -51.96 15.93
CA GLN A 314 -13.77 -52.00 15.46
C GLN A 314 -14.48 -53.21 16.10
N ALA A 315 -15.59 -52.98 16.77
CA ALA A 315 -16.31 -54.05 17.47
C ALA A 315 -17.80 -53.80 17.53
N ASP A 316 -18.51 -54.93 17.64
CA ASP A 316 -19.91 -55.09 18.08
C ASP A 316 -19.96 -56.21 19.10
N PRO A 317 -20.35 -55.98 20.38
CA PRO A 317 -20.68 -54.67 20.99
C PRO A 317 -19.46 -53.78 21.30
N ALA A 318 -19.72 -52.52 21.56
CA ALA A 318 -18.69 -51.50 21.87
C ALA A 318 -17.77 -51.86 23.05
N SER A 319 -18.21 -52.69 23.95
CA SER A 319 -17.44 -53.18 25.10
C SER A 319 -16.20 -54.02 24.72
N ARG A 320 -16.06 -54.43 23.49
CA ARG A 320 -14.88 -55.13 22.94
C ARG A 320 -13.81 -54.20 22.35
N ILE A 321 -14.06 -52.92 22.29
CA ILE A 321 -13.07 -51.95 21.89
C ILE A 321 -11.85 -52.03 22.79
N GLY A 322 -10.65 -52.04 22.23
CA GLY A 322 -9.37 -52.19 22.92
C GLY A 322 -8.92 -53.66 23.10
N GLN A 323 -9.77 -54.65 22.80
CA GLN A 323 -9.34 -56.04 22.76
C GLN A 323 -8.55 -56.33 21.47
N GLY A 324 -7.53 -57.20 21.58
CA GLY A 324 -6.66 -57.51 20.42
C GLY A 324 -7.41 -58.05 19.21
N ALA A 325 -8.52 -58.83 19.43
CA ALA A 325 -9.37 -59.37 18.40
C ALA A 325 -10.23 -58.31 17.63
N ALA A 326 -10.40 -57.15 18.23
CA ALA A 326 -11.08 -55.99 17.59
C ALA A 326 -10.13 -55.07 16.79
N GLY A 327 -8.81 -55.26 16.92
CA GLY A 327 -7.79 -54.50 16.24
C GLY A 327 -7.80 -54.72 14.71
N PHE A 328 -7.69 -53.65 13.96
CA PHE A 328 -7.53 -53.67 12.49
C PHE A 328 -6.55 -52.64 11.99
N TRP A 329 -6.02 -52.86 10.84
CA TRP A 329 -5.27 -51.88 10.08
C TRP A 329 -5.46 -52.07 8.58
N SER A 330 -5.32 -51.01 7.82
CA SER A 330 -5.28 -51.07 6.37
C SER A 330 -4.32 -50.04 5.81
N LEU A 331 -3.71 -50.32 4.67
CA LEU A 331 -2.93 -49.39 3.87
C LEU A 331 -3.38 -49.54 2.43
N ALA A 332 -3.89 -48.45 1.88
CA ALA A 332 -4.54 -48.42 0.57
C ALA A 332 -3.95 -47.29 -0.29
N PRO A 333 -3.04 -47.57 -1.22
CA PRO A 333 -2.72 -46.68 -2.30
C PRO A 333 -3.90 -46.62 -3.30
N SER A 334 -4.28 -45.43 -3.73
CA SER A 334 -5.31 -45.21 -4.73
C SER A 334 -4.82 -44.26 -5.81
N VAL A 335 -5.26 -44.48 -7.04
CA VAL A 335 -4.99 -43.58 -8.18
C VAL A 335 -6.35 -43.18 -8.75
N ASP A 336 -6.59 -41.90 -8.85
CA ASP A 336 -7.83 -41.36 -9.43
C ASP A 336 -7.47 -40.48 -10.65
N LEU A 337 -7.98 -40.89 -11.84
CA LEU A 337 -7.84 -40.13 -13.08
C LEU A 337 -9.21 -39.63 -13.53
N PRO A 338 -9.50 -38.35 -13.44
CA PRO A 338 -10.77 -37.81 -13.86
C PRO A 338 -10.85 -37.77 -15.40
N LEU A 339 -11.74 -38.61 -15.98
CA LEU A 339 -11.90 -38.72 -17.43
C LEU A 339 -12.90 -37.71 -18.00
N PHE A 340 -13.94 -37.36 -17.25
CA PHE A 340 -14.99 -36.44 -17.71
C PHE A 340 -15.58 -35.68 -16.53
N ASP A 341 -15.63 -34.35 -16.63
CA ASP A 341 -16.17 -33.44 -15.62
C ASP A 341 -16.96 -32.27 -16.23
N ALA A 342 -17.51 -32.47 -17.41
CA ALA A 342 -18.29 -31.47 -18.16
C ALA A 342 -17.52 -30.15 -18.44
N GLY A 343 -16.20 -30.22 -18.64
CA GLY A 343 -15.38 -29.05 -18.99
C GLY A 343 -14.92 -28.20 -17.80
N ARG A 344 -15.11 -28.65 -16.55
CA ARG A 344 -14.78 -27.88 -15.36
C ARG A 344 -13.27 -27.56 -15.25
N ARG A 345 -12.38 -28.53 -15.57
CA ARG A 345 -10.93 -28.33 -15.50
C ARG A 345 -10.45 -27.42 -16.61
N GLU A 346 -10.98 -27.56 -17.84
CA GLU A 346 -10.69 -26.65 -18.95
C GLU A 346 -11.05 -25.22 -18.59
N ALA A 347 -12.26 -24.99 -18.04
CA ALA A 347 -12.69 -23.67 -17.59
C ALA A 347 -11.84 -23.10 -16.45
N ASN A 348 -11.39 -23.94 -15.50
CA ASN A 348 -10.49 -23.53 -14.43
C ASN A 348 -9.11 -23.12 -14.96
N LEU A 349 -8.56 -23.88 -15.92
CA LEU A 349 -7.28 -23.58 -16.56
C LEU A 349 -7.39 -22.28 -17.40
N GLU A 350 -8.47 -22.12 -18.16
CA GLU A 350 -8.73 -20.88 -18.90
C GLU A 350 -8.83 -19.66 -17.96
N ALA A 351 -9.55 -19.82 -16.85
CA ALA A 351 -9.64 -18.78 -15.82
C ALA A 351 -8.26 -18.46 -15.19
N ALA A 352 -7.40 -19.45 -14.97
CA ALA A 352 -6.05 -19.24 -14.46
C ALA A 352 -5.18 -18.48 -15.48
N ARG A 353 -5.26 -18.80 -16.77
CA ARG A 353 -4.58 -18.04 -17.84
C ARG A 353 -5.07 -16.60 -17.95
N ALA A 354 -6.37 -16.39 -17.91
CA ALA A 354 -6.93 -15.03 -17.90
C ALA A 354 -6.46 -14.20 -16.68
N ARG A 355 -6.21 -14.84 -15.52
CA ARG A 355 -5.62 -14.18 -14.35
C ARG A 355 -4.15 -13.79 -14.57
N ILE A 356 -3.37 -14.58 -15.32
CA ILE A 356 -2.00 -14.20 -15.72
C ILE A 356 -2.06 -12.94 -16.58
N ASP A 357 -2.91 -12.92 -17.62
CA ASP A 357 -3.07 -11.76 -18.50
C ASP A 357 -3.51 -10.52 -17.72
N GLY A 358 -4.46 -10.67 -16.79
CA GLY A 358 -4.90 -9.60 -15.89
C GLY A 358 -3.77 -9.06 -15.02
N SER A 359 -3.00 -9.96 -14.37
CA SER A 359 -1.87 -9.56 -13.51
C SER A 359 -0.73 -8.89 -14.30
N ALA A 360 -0.47 -9.33 -15.54
CA ALA A 360 0.49 -8.72 -16.44
C ALA A 360 0.05 -7.29 -16.86
N ALA A 361 -1.24 -7.12 -17.15
CA ALA A 361 -1.80 -5.81 -17.45
C ALA A 361 -1.76 -4.86 -16.24
N GLU A 362 -2.03 -5.36 -15.03
CA GLU A 362 -1.90 -4.59 -13.78
C GLU A 362 -0.45 -4.15 -13.54
N TRP A 363 0.51 -5.05 -13.73
CA TRP A 363 1.93 -4.72 -13.62
C TRP A 363 2.35 -3.66 -14.65
N THR A 364 1.96 -3.82 -15.92
CA THR A 364 2.21 -2.84 -16.98
C THR A 364 1.63 -1.47 -16.62
N LYS A 365 0.39 -1.42 -16.13
CA LYS A 365 -0.28 -0.21 -15.66
C LYS A 365 0.49 0.46 -14.52
N ALA A 366 0.98 -0.32 -13.56
CA ALA A 366 1.77 0.18 -12.43
C ALA A 366 3.09 0.80 -12.91
N VAL A 367 3.81 0.15 -13.83
CA VAL A 367 5.06 0.64 -14.42
C VAL A 367 4.85 1.96 -15.16
N LEU A 368 3.83 2.04 -16.02
CA LEU A 368 3.50 3.29 -16.75
C LEU A 368 3.08 4.40 -15.78
N GLY A 369 2.32 4.05 -14.74
CA GLY A 369 1.96 4.97 -13.66
C GLY A 369 3.18 5.53 -12.94
N ALA A 370 4.15 4.68 -12.63
CA ALA A 370 5.39 5.07 -11.97
C ALA A 370 6.23 6.05 -12.82
N PHE A 371 6.37 5.79 -14.12
CA PHE A 371 7.07 6.73 -15.02
C PHE A 371 6.37 8.09 -15.08
N ARG A 372 5.04 8.09 -15.18
CA ARG A 372 4.26 9.33 -15.18
C ARG A 372 4.44 10.12 -13.87
N GLU A 373 4.36 9.46 -12.72
CA GLU A 373 4.52 10.12 -11.42
C GLU A 373 5.87 10.82 -11.27
N VAL A 374 6.94 10.20 -11.78
CA VAL A 374 8.28 10.80 -11.78
C VAL A 374 8.34 12.00 -12.70
N GLU A 375 7.86 11.88 -13.95
CA GLU A 375 7.86 12.98 -14.93
C GLU A 375 7.00 14.17 -14.47
N ASP A 376 5.80 13.91 -13.92
CA ASP A 376 4.93 14.95 -13.37
C ASP A 376 5.65 15.71 -12.25
N ALA A 377 6.31 14.98 -11.33
CA ALA A 377 7.04 15.61 -10.22
C ALA A 377 8.26 16.41 -10.69
N LEU A 378 8.98 15.95 -11.72
CA LEU A 378 10.11 16.68 -12.31
C LEU A 378 9.65 17.96 -13.00
N ALA A 379 8.56 17.89 -13.77
CA ALA A 379 7.98 19.04 -14.43
C ALA A 379 7.55 20.11 -13.41
N ASP A 380 6.82 19.69 -12.38
CA ASP A 380 6.38 20.59 -11.30
C ASP A 380 7.56 21.22 -10.55
N LEU A 381 8.61 20.45 -10.21
CA LEU A 381 9.80 20.99 -9.53
C LEU A 381 10.52 22.04 -10.36
N ARG A 382 10.61 21.84 -11.69
CA ARG A 382 11.23 22.80 -12.59
C ARG A 382 10.43 24.10 -12.63
N GLU A 383 9.12 24.01 -12.84
CA GLU A 383 8.25 25.19 -12.90
C GLU A 383 8.20 25.94 -11.57
N LEU A 384 8.10 25.22 -10.44
CA LEU A 384 8.12 25.83 -9.11
C LEU A 384 9.48 26.48 -8.78
N ALA A 385 10.61 25.94 -9.29
CA ALA A 385 11.91 26.58 -9.13
C ALA A 385 11.98 27.93 -9.88
N GLN A 386 11.45 28.00 -11.08
CA GLN A 386 11.38 29.26 -11.85
C GLN A 386 10.42 30.26 -11.17
N GLN A 387 9.25 29.78 -10.71
CA GLN A 387 8.29 30.62 -10.00
C GLN A 387 8.87 31.17 -8.68
N GLU A 388 9.62 30.35 -7.93
CA GLU A 388 10.32 30.80 -6.70
C GLU A 388 11.31 31.91 -7.02
N GLU A 389 12.13 31.78 -8.05
CA GLU A 389 13.08 32.81 -8.48
C GLU A 389 12.37 34.12 -8.89
N LEU A 390 11.30 33.99 -9.72
CA LEU A 390 10.54 35.16 -10.18
C LEU A 390 9.81 35.87 -9.04
N THR A 391 9.15 35.11 -8.15
CA THR A 391 8.46 35.70 -6.99
C THR A 391 9.42 36.29 -5.98
N ALA A 392 10.63 35.74 -5.83
CA ALA A 392 11.68 36.35 -5.01
C ALA A 392 12.16 37.69 -5.59
N ARG A 393 12.31 37.80 -6.92
CA ARG A 393 12.62 39.07 -7.62
C ARG A 393 11.52 40.10 -7.42
N VAL A 394 10.23 39.68 -7.54
CA VAL A 394 9.08 40.56 -7.27
C VAL A 394 9.13 41.09 -5.83
N LEU A 395 9.36 40.21 -4.86
CA LEU A 395 9.47 40.61 -3.44
C LEU A 395 10.62 41.60 -3.22
N ALA A 396 11.78 41.39 -3.85
CA ALA A 396 12.92 42.30 -3.78
C ALA A 396 12.57 43.70 -4.32
N ALA A 397 11.92 43.77 -5.49
CA ALA A 397 11.50 45.04 -6.10
C ALA A 397 10.44 45.79 -5.26
N VAL A 398 9.48 45.05 -4.68
CA VAL A 398 8.47 45.65 -3.80
C VAL A 398 9.08 46.13 -2.48
N ARG A 399 10.07 45.43 -1.93
CA ARG A 399 10.81 45.89 -0.75
C ARG A 399 11.59 47.17 -1.01
N GLU A 400 12.23 47.30 -2.16
CA GLU A 400 12.88 48.54 -2.57
C GLU A 400 11.87 49.69 -2.69
N ARG A 401 10.68 49.43 -3.30
CA ARG A 401 9.60 50.42 -3.38
C ARG A 401 9.13 50.86 -1.99
N LEU A 402 8.98 49.93 -1.03
CA LEU A 402 8.61 50.23 0.34
C LEU A 402 9.67 51.11 1.02
N ALA A 403 10.96 50.74 0.92
CA ALA A 403 12.05 51.50 1.46
C ALA A 403 12.08 52.96 0.91
N ASN A 404 11.85 53.10 -0.39
CA ASN A 404 11.74 54.40 -1.03
C ASN A 404 10.54 55.22 -0.51
N ALA A 405 9.36 54.62 -0.36
CA ALA A 405 8.16 55.25 0.17
C ALA A 405 8.38 55.72 1.62
N GLU A 406 9.02 54.88 2.46
CA GLU A 406 9.36 55.23 3.85
C GLU A 406 10.42 56.36 3.94
N ALA A 407 11.38 56.39 3.01
CA ALA A 407 12.36 57.49 2.94
C ALA A 407 11.71 58.81 2.53
N ARG A 408 10.83 58.78 1.54
CA ARG A 408 10.06 59.96 1.11
C ARG A 408 9.13 60.48 2.20
N LEU A 409 8.46 59.58 2.96
CA LEU A 409 7.62 59.98 4.10
C LEU A 409 8.46 60.70 5.17
N ARG A 410 9.64 60.17 5.50
CA ARG A 410 10.58 60.80 6.45
C ARG A 410 11.05 62.16 5.98
N ALA A 411 11.17 62.37 4.67
CA ALA A 411 11.54 63.65 4.06
C ALA A 411 10.35 64.61 3.89
N GLY A 412 9.14 64.23 4.30
CA GLY A 412 7.93 65.04 4.10
C GLY A 412 7.44 65.10 2.65
N LEU A 413 7.93 64.19 1.76
CA LEU A 413 7.63 64.16 0.31
C LEU A 413 6.59 63.08 -0.05
N ALA A 414 6.05 62.36 0.89
CA ALA A 414 5.00 61.37 0.76
C ALA A 414 4.06 61.37 1.98
N ASN A 415 2.91 60.74 1.83
CA ASN A 415 1.94 60.58 2.92
C ASN A 415 1.96 59.14 3.47
N GLU A 416 1.34 58.91 4.64
CA GLU A 416 1.24 57.59 5.24
C GLU A 416 0.51 56.58 4.38
N SER A 417 -0.43 57.03 3.53
CA SER A 417 -1.19 56.15 2.62
C SER A 417 -0.26 55.48 1.60
N GLU A 418 0.72 56.20 1.04
CA GLU A 418 1.68 55.64 0.10
C GLU A 418 2.52 54.51 0.75
N VAL A 419 2.96 54.69 1.97
CA VAL A 419 3.71 53.70 2.75
C VAL A 419 2.82 52.47 3.07
N THR A 420 1.57 52.72 3.45
CA THR A 420 0.62 51.65 3.78
C THR A 420 0.34 50.76 2.53
N VAL A 421 0.15 51.38 1.36
CA VAL A 421 0.00 50.63 0.09
C VAL A 421 1.25 49.82 -0.21
N ALA A 422 2.44 50.40 -0.08
CA ALA A 422 3.70 49.68 -0.35
C ALA A 422 3.94 48.51 0.63
N ARG A 423 3.58 48.65 1.93
CA ARG A 423 3.63 47.58 2.92
C ARG A 423 2.68 46.42 2.57
N ARG A 424 1.46 46.75 2.13
CA ARG A 424 0.50 45.75 1.68
C ARG A 424 1.02 44.97 0.47
N ASP A 425 1.61 45.66 -0.50
CA ASP A 425 2.17 45.03 -1.70
C ASP A 425 3.35 44.11 -1.32
N GLU A 426 4.19 44.52 -0.34
CA GLU A 426 5.27 43.69 0.21
C GLU A 426 4.72 42.42 0.91
N ALA A 427 3.72 42.56 1.74
CA ALA A 427 3.09 41.43 2.43
C ALA A 427 2.46 40.45 1.46
N LEU A 428 1.81 40.93 0.38
CA LEU A 428 1.24 40.10 -0.68
C LEU A 428 2.32 39.34 -1.45
N ALA A 429 3.42 40.02 -1.82
CA ALA A 429 4.53 39.39 -2.52
C ALA A 429 5.23 38.33 -1.64
N ALA A 430 5.46 38.64 -0.35
CA ALA A 430 6.02 37.70 0.60
C ALA A 430 5.12 36.46 0.81
N ARG A 431 3.79 36.67 0.89
CA ARG A 431 2.80 35.60 0.97
C ARG A 431 2.85 34.71 -0.29
N THR A 432 2.95 35.29 -1.48
CA THR A 432 3.00 34.55 -2.74
C THR A 432 4.28 33.70 -2.81
N LEU A 433 5.43 34.26 -2.46
CA LEU A 433 6.69 33.51 -2.41
C LEU A 433 6.61 32.34 -1.41
N SER A 434 6.04 32.57 -0.24
CA SER A 434 5.86 31.52 0.77
C SER A 434 5.02 30.34 0.24
N LEU A 435 3.93 30.60 -0.51
CA LEU A 435 3.13 29.54 -1.14
C LEU A 435 3.98 28.68 -2.06
N VAL A 436 4.75 29.28 -2.97
CA VAL A 436 5.60 28.55 -3.94
C VAL A 436 6.67 27.73 -3.21
N VAL A 437 7.30 28.31 -2.18
CA VAL A 437 8.34 27.65 -1.39
C VAL A 437 7.81 26.39 -0.67
N TRP A 438 6.62 26.43 -0.08
CA TRP A 438 6.04 25.27 0.60
C TRP A 438 5.52 24.23 -0.38
N GLU A 439 4.95 24.64 -1.50
CA GLU A 439 4.51 23.74 -2.56
C GLU A 439 5.69 22.98 -3.16
N ARG A 440 6.79 23.65 -3.46
CA ARG A 440 8.01 23.04 -3.97
C ARG A 440 8.56 21.95 -3.03
N ARG A 441 8.49 22.15 -1.70
CA ARG A 441 8.88 21.12 -0.72
C ARG A 441 7.97 19.90 -0.78
N GLN A 442 6.67 20.10 -0.92
CA GLN A 442 5.71 19.00 -1.05
C GLN A 442 5.94 18.19 -2.33
N VAL A 443 6.28 18.88 -3.43
CA VAL A 443 6.61 18.20 -4.70
C VAL A 443 7.94 17.45 -4.60
N ALA A 444 8.93 17.95 -3.87
CA ALA A 444 10.17 17.22 -3.62
C ALA A 444 9.94 15.92 -2.84
N VAL A 445 9.04 15.94 -1.85
CA VAL A 445 8.62 14.71 -1.14
C VAL A 445 7.97 13.74 -2.13
N ARG A 446 7.10 14.24 -3.02
CA ARG A 446 6.45 13.42 -4.04
C ARG A 446 7.47 12.77 -4.99
N LEU A 447 8.48 13.51 -5.45
CA LEU A 447 9.55 12.96 -6.28
C LEU A 447 10.34 11.88 -5.51
N ALA A 448 10.71 12.14 -4.24
CA ALA A 448 11.40 11.16 -3.41
C ALA A 448 10.59 9.85 -3.29
N ALA A 449 9.29 9.93 -3.06
CA ALA A 449 8.41 8.77 -3.01
C ALA A 449 8.27 8.08 -4.37
N ALA A 450 8.08 8.85 -5.46
CA ALA A 450 7.94 8.34 -6.82
C ALA A 450 9.19 7.58 -7.31
N THR A 451 10.38 7.98 -6.83
CA THR A 451 11.65 7.29 -7.11
C THR A 451 11.93 6.12 -6.15
N GLY A 452 10.98 5.79 -5.28
CA GLY A 452 11.06 4.65 -4.35
C GLY A 452 11.67 4.97 -2.99
N GLY A 453 12.03 6.22 -2.68
CA GLY A 453 12.55 6.64 -1.38
C GLY A 453 13.80 5.91 -0.92
N GLY A 454 14.60 5.39 -1.85
CA GLY A 454 15.79 4.60 -1.57
C GLY A 454 15.50 3.16 -1.11
N TRP A 455 14.30 2.66 -1.29
CA TRP A 455 13.98 1.26 -1.06
C TRP A 455 14.74 0.34 -2.05
N SER A 456 15.09 -0.84 -1.60
CA SER A 456 15.63 -1.90 -2.46
C SER A 456 15.08 -3.26 -2.03
N SER A 457 14.91 -4.15 -2.98
CA SER A 457 14.39 -5.51 -2.74
C SER A 457 15.34 -6.46 -2.01
N LYS A 458 16.58 -6.00 -1.70
CA LYS A 458 17.62 -6.81 -1.04
C LYS A 458 17.34 -7.03 0.43
#